data_7fe33601e4fb6b97de3ac0263b1beae1
#
_entry.id   7fe33601e4fb6b97de3ac0263b1beae1
#
_cell.length_a   1.000
_cell.length_b   1.000
_cell.length_c   1.000
_cell.angle_alpha   90.00
_cell.angle_beta   90.00
_cell.angle_gamma   90.00
#
_symmetry.space_group_name_H-M   'P 1'
#
loop_
_entity.id
_entity.type
_entity.pdbx_description
1 polymer ?
#
loop_
_entity_poly.entity_id
_entity_poly.type
_entity_poly.pdbx_seq_one_letter_code
_entity_poly.pdbx_strand_id
1 'polypeptide(L)'
;MRTFVHLNIYKKHFSPRVFMKIAAIDIGSNAARMQISSVLTNKNTISFKKVEYVRFALRLGMDVFNSGKITSGSEARIKKLLQAYQLLMELHEVDAYMICATSAMREAENGESIVERIKNELGMEIHLIEGEKEAELINNVIVVVLEKDKTYLHIDVGGGSTELNIYKGQQKIAAKSFKIGSVRLLEHKEAPDVWKKMQMWVKENIPTHLQITAVGTGGNISKLFNMIENKKDNKATLKDVEKMRNYIEKFTLEERMNKLQLNADRADVIVPASDIYLSVMKWAGATEIMVPDLGLKDGILMLVYETLMNEE
;
A
#
# COMPACT_ATOMS: atom_id res chain seq x y z
N MET A 1 18.76 -13.38 13.87
CA MET A 1 17.56 -13.96 14.48
C MET A 1 16.41 -13.02 14.12
N ARG A 2 15.55 -13.38 13.16
CA ARG A 2 14.37 -12.55 12.83
C ARG A 2 13.33 -12.77 13.92
N THR A 3 13.01 -11.74 14.67
CA THR A 3 11.92 -11.76 15.65
C THR A 3 10.61 -11.71 14.85
N PHE A 4 10.02 -12.88 14.62
CA PHE A 4 8.69 -12.95 14.02
C PHE A 4 7.68 -12.45 15.08
N VAL A 5 7.06 -11.32 14.82
CA VAL A 5 5.83 -10.96 15.52
C VAL A 5 4.79 -11.94 15.00
N HIS A 6 4.31 -12.84 15.87
CA HIS A 6 3.23 -13.78 15.54
C HIS A 6 1.96 -12.98 15.29
N LEU A 7 1.69 -12.69 14.04
CA LEU A 7 0.37 -12.23 13.61
C LEU A 7 -0.48 -13.47 13.36
N ASN A 8 -1.61 -13.57 14.03
CA ASN A 8 -2.52 -14.69 13.85
C ASN A 8 -3.10 -14.66 12.44
N ILE A 9 -3.06 -15.81 11.76
CA ILE A 9 -3.73 -16.03 10.48
C ILE A 9 -4.98 -16.90 10.70
N TYR A 10 -6.04 -16.61 9.97
CA TYR A 10 -7.19 -17.51 9.92
C TYR A 10 -6.83 -18.72 9.05
N LYS A 11 -7.09 -19.94 9.56
CA LYS A 11 -6.89 -21.20 8.83
C LYS A 11 -8.18 -21.98 8.76
N LYS A 12 -8.49 -22.51 7.60
CA LYS A 12 -9.49 -23.57 7.46
C LYS A 12 -8.80 -24.92 7.65
N HIS A 13 -9.50 -25.92 8.25
CA HIS A 13 -8.92 -27.27 8.38
C HIS A 13 -8.40 -27.77 7.03
N PHE A 14 -7.11 -28.13 7.01
CA PHE A 14 -6.39 -28.52 5.81
C PHE A 14 -6.91 -29.84 5.25
N SER A 15 -7.37 -29.83 4.00
CA SER A 15 -7.46 -31.02 3.15
C SER A 15 -6.38 -30.88 2.09
N PRO A 16 -5.55 -31.90 1.79
CA PRO A 16 -4.47 -31.75 0.82
C PRO A 16 -5.06 -31.48 -0.56
N ARG A 17 -5.00 -30.20 -0.96
CA ARG A 17 -5.41 -29.74 -2.29
C ARG A 17 -4.19 -29.54 -3.18
N VAL A 18 -4.39 -29.80 -4.47
CA VAL A 18 -3.37 -29.60 -5.50
C VAL A 18 -2.92 -28.14 -5.63
N PHE A 19 -3.77 -27.19 -5.17
CA PHE A 19 -3.50 -25.75 -5.21
C PHE A 19 -3.99 -25.07 -3.94
N MET A 20 -3.05 -24.49 -3.20
CA MET A 20 -3.34 -23.62 -2.05
C MET A 20 -3.80 -22.25 -2.53
N LYS A 21 -4.89 -21.73 -1.95
CA LYS A 21 -5.36 -20.37 -2.17
C LYS A 21 -5.29 -19.58 -0.88
N ILE A 22 -4.65 -18.42 -0.92
CA ILE A 22 -4.53 -17.52 0.23
C ILE A 22 -5.05 -16.13 -0.13
N ALA A 23 -5.47 -15.38 0.91
CA ALA A 23 -5.94 -14.02 0.70
C ALA A 23 -5.23 -13.00 1.61
N ALA A 24 -5.03 -11.82 1.07
CA ALA A 24 -4.58 -10.64 1.80
C ALA A 24 -5.66 -9.56 1.75
N ILE A 25 -5.98 -8.99 2.91
CA ILE A 25 -6.87 -7.85 3.04
C ILE A 25 -6.08 -6.69 3.64
N ASP A 26 -6.04 -5.57 2.91
CA ASP A 26 -5.37 -4.32 3.29
C ASP A 26 -6.45 -3.24 3.47
N ILE A 27 -6.59 -2.71 4.69
CA ILE A 27 -7.51 -1.61 5.03
C ILE A 27 -6.70 -0.33 5.20
N GLY A 28 -6.59 0.42 4.10
CA GLY A 28 -5.90 1.70 4.09
C GLY A 28 -6.81 2.89 4.39
N SER A 29 -6.23 4.08 4.55
CA SER A 29 -6.96 5.32 4.84
C SER A 29 -7.92 5.75 3.73
N ASN A 30 -7.67 5.39 2.47
CA ASN A 30 -8.55 5.72 1.34
C ASN A 30 -9.43 4.55 0.91
N ALA A 31 -8.86 3.36 0.79
CA ALA A 31 -9.57 2.20 0.27
C ALA A 31 -9.12 0.92 0.99
N ALA A 32 -10.03 -0.03 1.10
CA ALA A 32 -9.69 -1.41 1.42
C ALA A 32 -9.52 -2.23 0.13
N ARG A 33 -8.65 -3.24 0.20
CA ARG A 33 -8.35 -4.14 -0.91
C ARG A 33 -8.30 -5.56 -0.40
N MET A 34 -8.85 -6.48 -1.16
CA MET A 34 -8.66 -7.92 -0.98
C MET A 34 -8.05 -8.49 -2.24
N GLN A 35 -7.02 -9.29 -2.11
CA GLN A 35 -6.48 -10.11 -3.19
C GLN A 35 -6.51 -11.58 -2.77
N ILE A 36 -7.14 -12.41 -3.59
CA ILE A 36 -7.07 -13.86 -3.48
C ILE A 36 -6.05 -14.34 -4.52
N SER A 37 -5.13 -15.20 -4.10
CA SER A 37 -4.09 -15.74 -4.97
C SER A 37 -3.93 -17.24 -4.79
N SER A 38 -3.68 -17.95 -5.91
CA SER A 38 -3.18 -19.32 -5.88
C SER A 38 -1.68 -19.30 -5.67
N VAL A 39 -1.21 -20.11 -4.74
CA VAL A 39 0.22 -20.33 -4.54
C VAL A 39 0.74 -21.28 -5.62
N LEU A 40 1.71 -20.81 -6.37
CA LEU A 40 2.40 -21.61 -7.39
C LEU A 40 3.82 -21.92 -6.91
N THR A 41 4.12 -23.20 -6.75
CA THR A 41 5.46 -23.66 -6.38
C THR A 41 6.12 -24.30 -7.60
N ASN A 42 7.25 -23.76 -8.03
CA ASN A 42 8.05 -24.31 -9.12
C ASN A 42 9.50 -24.50 -8.66
N LYS A 43 9.91 -25.74 -8.46
CA LYS A 43 11.23 -26.13 -7.91
C LYS A 43 11.53 -25.39 -6.60
N ASN A 44 12.28 -24.27 -6.65
CA ASN A 44 12.66 -23.47 -5.48
C ASN A 44 12.10 -22.05 -5.52
N THR A 45 11.14 -21.77 -6.40
CA THR A 45 10.50 -20.45 -6.50
C THR A 45 9.03 -20.52 -6.13
N ILE A 46 8.59 -19.55 -5.35
CA ILE A 46 7.20 -19.36 -4.98
C ILE A 46 6.70 -18.11 -5.68
N SER A 47 5.51 -18.20 -6.28
CA SER A 47 4.83 -17.07 -6.88
C SER A 47 3.34 -17.11 -6.58
N PHE A 48 2.70 -15.94 -6.60
CA PHE A 48 1.29 -15.78 -6.31
C PHE A 48 0.54 -15.40 -7.58
N LYS A 49 -0.24 -16.34 -8.12
CA LYS A 49 -1.12 -16.07 -9.25
C LYS A 49 -2.41 -15.42 -8.74
N LYS A 50 -2.61 -14.15 -9.05
CA LYS A 50 -3.84 -13.43 -8.74
C LYS A 50 -5.06 -14.14 -9.33
N VAL A 51 -6.03 -14.49 -8.48
CA VAL A 51 -7.31 -15.12 -8.83
C VAL A 51 -8.40 -14.07 -8.81
N GLU A 52 -8.48 -13.28 -7.72
CA GLU A 52 -9.47 -12.23 -7.54
C GLU A 52 -8.84 -10.99 -6.92
N TYR A 53 -9.35 -9.83 -7.26
CA TYR A 53 -8.94 -8.55 -6.68
C TYR A 53 -10.13 -7.62 -6.55
N VAL A 54 -10.49 -7.30 -5.32
CA VAL A 54 -11.59 -6.39 -5.02
C VAL A 54 -11.07 -5.18 -4.27
N ARG A 55 -11.39 -4.00 -4.76
CA ARG A 55 -11.06 -2.73 -4.11
C ARG A 55 -12.33 -1.95 -3.82
N PHE A 56 -12.46 -1.45 -2.60
CA PHE A 56 -13.58 -0.63 -2.17
C PHE A 56 -13.12 0.65 -1.47
N ALA A 57 -13.70 1.79 -1.85
CA ALA A 57 -13.39 3.10 -1.28
C ALA A 57 -14.10 3.28 0.08
N LEU A 58 -13.40 3.04 1.18
CA LEU A 58 -13.90 3.30 2.53
C LEU A 58 -13.73 4.76 2.95
N ARG A 59 -12.62 5.40 2.54
CA ARG A 59 -12.24 6.78 2.86
C ARG A 59 -12.14 7.08 4.37
N LEU A 60 -11.66 6.13 5.15
CA LEU A 60 -11.53 6.25 6.61
C LEU A 60 -10.68 7.45 7.04
N GLY A 61 -9.71 7.84 6.22
CA GLY A 61 -8.90 9.03 6.46
C GLY A 61 -9.71 10.32 6.53
N MET A 62 -10.82 10.43 5.79
CA MET A 62 -11.72 11.60 5.85
C MET A 62 -12.34 11.76 7.25
N ASP A 63 -12.75 10.65 7.86
CA ASP A 63 -13.28 10.66 9.21
C ASP A 63 -12.18 10.99 10.23
N VAL A 64 -11.11 10.21 10.22
CA VAL A 64 -10.09 10.19 11.28
C VAL A 64 -9.24 11.46 11.29
N PHE A 65 -8.80 11.94 10.12
CA PHE A 65 -7.95 13.13 10.06
C PHE A 65 -8.72 14.41 10.37
N ASN A 66 -10.06 14.41 10.26
CA ASN A 66 -10.90 15.54 10.62
C ASN A 66 -11.44 15.48 12.05
N SER A 67 -11.90 14.32 12.52
CA SER A 67 -12.58 14.17 13.81
C SER A 67 -11.84 13.31 14.85
N GLY A 68 -10.71 12.69 14.49
CA GLY A 68 -10.01 11.76 15.35
C GLY A 68 -10.67 10.38 15.47
N LYS A 69 -11.85 10.16 14.90
CA LYS A 69 -12.65 8.94 15.07
C LYS A 69 -13.20 8.45 13.75
N ILE A 70 -13.40 7.12 13.66
CA ILE A 70 -14.19 6.50 12.59
C ILE A 70 -15.67 6.68 12.95
N THR A 71 -16.47 7.20 12.03
CA THR A 71 -17.92 7.37 12.25
C THR A 71 -18.65 6.03 12.30
N SER A 72 -19.81 5.99 12.94
CA SER A 72 -20.66 4.78 12.97
C SER A 72 -21.09 4.32 11.58
N GLY A 73 -21.29 5.28 10.66
CA GLY A 73 -21.58 4.99 9.25
C GLY A 73 -20.41 4.29 8.55
N SER A 74 -19.19 4.76 8.77
CA SER A 74 -17.97 4.11 8.23
C SER A 74 -17.71 2.77 8.87
N GLU A 75 -17.93 2.60 10.18
CA GLU A 75 -17.83 1.30 10.84
C GLU A 75 -18.82 0.29 10.23
N ALA A 76 -20.08 0.70 10.03
CA ALA A 76 -21.08 -0.17 9.38
C ALA A 76 -20.66 -0.56 7.95
N ARG A 77 -20.00 0.34 7.21
CA ARG A 77 -19.46 0.05 5.88
C ARG A 77 -18.29 -0.93 5.94
N ILE A 78 -17.38 -0.80 6.92
CA ILE A 78 -16.30 -1.76 7.14
C ILE A 78 -16.87 -3.15 7.37
N LYS A 79 -17.83 -3.29 8.30
CA LYS A 79 -18.47 -4.58 8.62
C LYS A 79 -19.11 -5.22 7.38
N LYS A 80 -19.90 -4.47 6.62
CA LYS A 80 -20.52 -4.96 5.36
C LYS A 80 -19.48 -5.39 4.33
N LEU A 81 -18.40 -4.62 4.19
CA LEU A 81 -17.33 -4.96 3.26
C LEU A 81 -16.62 -6.25 3.66
N LEU A 82 -16.32 -6.42 4.95
CA LEU A 82 -15.67 -7.64 5.45
C LEU A 82 -16.57 -8.86 5.30
N GLN A 83 -17.88 -8.73 5.51
CA GLN A 83 -18.86 -9.80 5.21
C GLN A 83 -18.83 -10.18 3.71
N ALA A 84 -18.79 -9.19 2.81
CA ALA A 84 -18.68 -9.45 1.37
C ALA A 84 -17.34 -10.15 1.03
N TYR A 85 -16.24 -9.74 1.65
CA TYR A 85 -14.95 -10.39 1.48
C TYR A 85 -14.94 -11.82 2.01
N GLN A 86 -15.59 -12.08 3.14
CA GLN A 86 -15.74 -13.43 3.71
C GLN A 86 -16.46 -14.35 2.73
N LEU A 87 -17.61 -13.91 2.17
CA LEU A 87 -18.36 -14.68 1.17
C LEU A 87 -17.52 -14.98 -0.09
N LEU A 88 -16.74 -14.00 -0.57
CA LEU A 88 -15.84 -14.22 -1.69
C LEU A 88 -14.74 -15.23 -1.36
N MET A 89 -14.14 -15.15 -0.18
CA MET A 89 -13.14 -16.12 0.26
C MET A 89 -13.72 -17.53 0.41
N GLU A 90 -14.96 -17.65 0.87
CA GLU A 90 -15.68 -18.94 0.95
C GLU A 90 -15.94 -19.51 -0.46
N LEU A 91 -16.44 -18.69 -1.41
CA LEU A 91 -16.71 -19.11 -2.78
C LEU A 91 -15.43 -19.54 -3.53
N HIS A 92 -14.32 -18.86 -3.26
CA HIS A 92 -13.02 -19.22 -3.82
C HIS A 92 -12.32 -20.33 -3.06
N GLU A 93 -12.91 -20.81 -1.95
CA GLU A 93 -12.33 -21.84 -1.08
C GLU A 93 -10.92 -21.47 -0.60
N VAL A 94 -10.76 -20.25 -0.06
CA VAL A 94 -9.50 -19.76 0.48
C VAL A 94 -9.09 -20.56 1.71
N ASP A 95 -7.84 -21.01 1.76
CA ASP A 95 -7.31 -21.86 2.85
C ASP A 95 -6.88 -21.02 4.06
N ALA A 96 -6.29 -19.85 3.82
CA ALA A 96 -5.88 -18.92 4.87
C ALA A 96 -5.91 -17.46 4.39
N TYR A 97 -6.10 -16.55 5.34
CA TYR A 97 -6.06 -15.12 5.06
C TYR A 97 -5.55 -14.31 6.25
N MET A 98 -5.13 -13.08 5.97
CA MET A 98 -4.79 -12.08 6.97
C MET A 98 -5.39 -10.73 6.59
N ILE A 99 -5.82 -9.98 7.63
CA ILE A 99 -6.34 -8.61 7.49
C ILE A 99 -5.39 -7.67 8.22
N CYS A 100 -4.81 -6.71 7.47
CA CYS A 100 -4.02 -5.63 8.05
C CYS A 100 -4.74 -4.29 7.86
N ALA A 101 -4.71 -3.45 8.89
CA ALA A 101 -5.18 -2.08 8.79
C ALA A 101 -4.06 -1.10 9.16
N THR A 102 -3.99 0.01 8.40
CA THR A 102 -2.90 0.98 8.49
C THR A 102 -3.34 2.31 9.11
N SER A 103 -2.72 3.42 8.74
CA SER A 103 -2.71 4.70 9.44
C SER A 103 -4.09 5.20 9.92
N ALA A 104 -5.14 5.18 9.12
CA ALA A 104 -6.43 5.72 9.58
C ALA A 104 -7.04 4.88 10.72
N MET A 105 -7.09 3.55 10.59
CA MET A 105 -7.63 2.68 11.64
C MET A 105 -6.76 2.73 12.90
N ARG A 106 -5.42 2.76 12.74
CA ARG A 106 -4.46 2.83 13.83
C ARG A 106 -4.51 4.16 14.59
N GLU A 107 -4.72 5.29 13.89
CA GLU A 107 -4.77 6.62 14.50
C GLU A 107 -6.15 6.98 15.04
N ALA A 108 -7.19 6.22 14.74
CA ALA A 108 -8.53 6.48 15.25
C ALA A 108 -8.63 6.17 16.75
N GLU A 109 -9.14 7.12 17.55
CA GLU A 109 -9.36 6.94 18.99
C GLU A 109 -10.25 5.72 19.31
N ASN A 110 -11.13 5.33 18.39
CA ASN A 110 -12.02 4.18 18.50
C ASN A 110 -11.57 2.98 17.64
N GLY A 111 -10.37 3.02 17.08
CA GLY A 111 -9.89 1.98 16.16
C GLY A 111 -9.82 0.60 16.79
N GLU A 112 -9.17 0.47 17.95
CA GLU A 112 -9.06 -0.81 18.69
C GLU A 112 -10.43 -1.37 19.06
N SER A 113 -11.35 -0.53 19.54
CA SER A 113 -12.70 -0.98 19.91
C SER A 113 -13.53 -1.43 18.69
N ILE A 114 -13.30 -0.85 17.50
CA ILE A 114 -13.89 -1.32 16.24
C ILE A 114 -13.33 -2.68 15.85
N VAL A 115 -12.01 -2.87 15.94
CA VAL A 115 -11.35 -4.16 15.68
C VAL A 115 -11.93 -5.26 16.58
N GLU A 116 -12.07 -4.98 17.88
CA GLU A 116 -12.67 -5.93 18.84
C GLU A 116 -14.11 -6.27 18.51
N ARG A 117 -14.95 -5.27 18.17
CA ARG A 117 -16.33 -5.52 17.75
C ARG A 117 -16.42 -6.37 16.49
N ILE A 118 -15.57 -6.09 15.49
CA ILE A 118 -15.52 -6.88 14.26
C ILE A 118 -15.11 -8.32 14.55
N LYS A 119 -14.12 -8.53 15.41
CA LYS A 119 -13.71 -9.87 15.84
C LYS A 119 -14.86 -10.62 16.51
N ASN A 120 -15.59 -9.97 17.43
CA ASN A 120 -16.68 -10.58 18.16
C ASN A 120 -17.93 -10.86 17.28
N GLU A 121 -18.23 -9.97 16.33
CA GLU A 121 -19.42 -10.10 15.49
C GLU A 121 -19.21 -10.97 14.24
N LEU A 122 -18.03 -10.91 13.63
CA LEU A 122 -17.74 -11.57 12.35
C LEU A 122 -16.70 -12.69 12.46
N GLY A 123 -16.05 -12.86 13.61
CA GLY A 123 -14.94 -13.80 13.78
C GLY A 123 -13.69 -13.43 12.97
N MET A 124 -13.60 -12.21 12.43
CA MET A 124 -12.50 -11.75 11.62
C MET A 124 -11.54 -10.90 12.45
N GLU A 125 -10.27 -11.31 12.50
CA GLU A 125 -9.23 -10.59 13.25
C GLU A 125 -8.53 -9.58 12.33
N ILE A 126 -8.49 -8.30 12.75
CA ILE A 126 -7.80 -7.22 12.06
C ILE A 126 -6.53 -6.87 12.82
N HIS A 127 -5.38 -6.91 12.15
CA HIS A 127 -4.10 -6.50 12.71
C HIS A 127 -3.83 -5.01 12.41
N LEU A 128 -3.77 -4.19 13.45
CA LEU A 128 -3.31 -2.80 13.32
C LEU A 128 -1.78 -2.83 13.18
N ILE A 129 -1.27 -2.47 12.02
CA ILE A 129 0.18 -2.52 11.76
C ILE A 129 0.80 -1.13 11.79
N GLU A 130 1.98 -1.02 12.43
CA GLU A 130 2.78 0.20 12.45
C GLU A 130 3.46 0.43 11.10
N GLY A 131 3.80 1.69 10.80
CA GLY A 131 4.46 2.06 9.54
C GLY A 131 5.77 1.32 9.29
N GLU A 132 6.51 0.95 10.36
CA GLU A 132 7.72 0.13 10.25
C GLU A 132 7.40 -1.29 9.78
N LYS A 133 6.32 -1.90 10.29
CA LYS A 133 5.86 -3.22 9.88
C LYS A 133 5.31 -3.20 8.47
N GLU A 134 4.55 -2.17 8.09
CA GLU A 134 4.10 -1.94 6.73
C GLU A 134 5.29 -1.88 5.75
N ALA A 135 6.32 -1.09 6.09
CA ALA A 135 7.56 -0.99 5.32
C ALA A 135 8.36 -2.30 5.27
N GLU A 136 8.30 -3.14 6.32
CA GLU A 136 8.93 -4.46 6.33
C GLU A 136 8.21 -5.42 5.37
N LEU A 137 6.88 -5.47 5.41
CA LEU A 137 6.08 -6.33 4.53
C LEU A 137 6.28 -5.99 3.06
N ILE A 138 6.29 -4.70 2.73
CA ILE A 138 6.55 -4.24 1.37
C ILE A 138 7.99 -4.54 0.96
N ASN A 139 8.97 -4.41 1.89
CA ASN A 139 10.36 -4.74 1.63
C ASN A 139 10.54 -6.16 1.10
N ASN A 140 9.84 -7.14 1.68
CA ASN A 140 9.98 -8.55 1.31
C ASN A 140 9.63 -8.82 -0.16
N VAL A 141 8.78 -8.00 -0.76
CA VAL A 141 8.36 -8.14 -2.16
C VAL A 141 9.06 -7.17 -3.10
N ILE A 142 9.51 -6.01 -2.61
CA ILE A 142 10.24 -5.04 -3.45
C ILE A 142 11.65 -5.49 -3.76
N VAL A 143 12.36 -6.11 -2.81
CA VAL A 143 13.76 -6.50 -2.99
C VAL A 143 13.98 -7.45 -4.16
N VAL A 144 12.97 -8.23 -4.56
CA VAL A 144 13.08 -9.21 -5.66
C VAL A 144 13.17 -8.55 -7.04
N VAL A 145 12.71 -7.30 -7.16
CA VAL A 145 12.75 -6.53 -8.43
C VAL A 145 13.93 -5.57 -8.49
N LEU A 146 14.75 -5.48 -7.43
CA LEU A 146 15.91 -4.59 -7.36
C LEU A 146 17.17 -5.28 -7.88
N GLU A 147 17.92 -4.58 -8.76
CA GLU A 147 19.22 -5.02 -9.27
C GLU A 147 20.33 -4.79 -8.23
N LYS A 148 21.29 -5.70 -8.14
CA LYS A 148 22.30 -5.71 -7.07
C LYS A 148 23.25 -4.50 -7.08
N ASP A 149 23.49 -3.93 -8.26
CA ASP A 149 24.51 -2.89 -8.46
C ASP A 149 23.97 -1.46 -8.49
N LYS A 150 22.67 -1.29 -8.18
CA LYS A 150 21.99 0.02 -8.22
C LYS A 150 21.56 0.48 -6.85
N THR A 151 21.37 1.79 -6.71
CA THR A 151 20.78 2.40 -5.52
C THR A 151 19.35 2.84 -5.83
N TYR A 152 18.44 2.56 -4.89
CA TYR A 152 17.01 2.85 -5.07
C TYR A 152 16.46 3.64 -3.90
N LEU A 153 15.51 4.53 -4.23
CA LEU A 153 14.64 5.18 -3.27
C LEU A 153 13.21 4.66 -3.49
N HIS A 154 12.76 3.77 -2.63
CA HIS A 154 11.38 3.32 -2.63
C HIS A 154 10.48 4.36 -1.94
N ILE A 155 9.40 4.72 -2.59
CA ILE A 155 8.41 5.71 -2.17
C ILE A 155 7.05 5.01 -2.19
N ASP A 156 6.44 4.83 -1.03
CA ASP A 156 5.06 4.35 -0.92
C ASP A 156 4.17 5.45 -0.34
N VAL A 157 3.24 5.93 -1.15
CA VAL A 157 2.32 7.00 -0.73
C VAL A 157 0.95 6.40 -0.45
N GLY A 158 0.65 6.25 0.84
CA GLY A 158 -0.65 5.89 1.34
C GLY A 158 -1.63 7.07 1.39
N GLY A 159 -2.78 6.84 2.04
CA GLY A 159 -3.74 7.92 2.30
C GLY A 159 -3.32 8.82 3.46
N GLY A 160 -2.71 8.25 4.50
CA GLY A 160 -2.34 8.97 5.73
C GLY A 160 -0.85 9.15 5.96
N SER A 161 -0.03 8.27 5.42
CA SER A 161 1.43 8.28 5.58
C SER A 161 2.15 8.09 4.25
N THR A 162 3.46 8.34 4.27
CA THR A 162 4.40 8.06 3.18
C THR A 162 5.61 7.37 3.77
N GLU A 163 5.90 6.19 3.27
CA GLU A 163 7.06 5.38 3.64
C GLU A 163 8.17 5.59 2.61
N LEU A 164 9.37 5.97 3.10
CA LEU A 164 10.58 6.09 2.30
C LEU A 164 11.59 5.04 2.75
N ASN A 165 12.10 4.27 1.79
CA ASN A 165 13.12 3.24 2.05
C ASN A 165 14.26 3.39 1.03
N ILE A 166 15.50 3.36 1.49
CA ILE A 166 16.69 3.45 0.64
C ILE A 166 17.36 2.07 0.57
N TYR A 167 17.68 1.64 -0.63
CA TYR A 167 18.33 0.37 -0.89
C TYR A 167 19.65 0.58 -1.63
N LYS A 168 20.67 -0.19 -1.22
CA LYS A 168 21.89 -0.41 -2.00
C LYS A 168 21.84 -1.84 -2.50
N GLY A 169 21.61 -2.01 -3.79
CA GLY A 169 21.20 -3.32 -4.31
C GLY A 169 19.89 -3.78 -3.66
N GLN A 170 19.92 -4.98 -3.08
CA GLN A 170 18.80 -5.59 -2.37
C GLN A 170 18.82 -5.35 -0.84
N GLN A 171 19.83 -4.63 -0.34
CA GLN A 171 19.96 -4.34 1.08
C GLN A 171 19.30 -3.00 1.41
N LYS A 172 18.33 -3.02 2.32
CA LYS A 172 17.73 -1.80 2.87
C LYS A 172 18.71 -1.16 3.86
N ILE A 173 19.10 0.09 3.61
CA ILE A 173 20.10 0.84 4.40
C ILE A 173 19.47 1.93 5.24
N ALA A 174 18.31 2.46 4.86
CA ALA A 174 17.57 3.44 5.64
C ALA A 174 16.07 3.30 5.37
N ALA A 175 15.24 3.61 6.38
CA ALA A 175 13.79 3.64 6.27
C ALA A 175 13.20 4.70 7.20
N LYS A 176 12.13 5.37 6.77
CA LYS A 176 11.37 6.29 7.61
C LYS A 176 9.94 6.44 7.09
N SER A 177 8.98 6.45 8.00
CA SER A 177 7.60 6.82 7.75
C SER A 177 7.35 8.28 8.12
N PHE A 178 6.59 8.98 7.29
CA PHE A 178 6.18 10.37 7.50
C PHE A 178 4.66 10.46 7.53
N LYS A 179 4.12 11.21 8.49
CA LYS A 179 2.67 11.46 8.59
C LYS A 179 2.20 12.49 7.53
N ILE A 180 2.41 12.13 6.26
CA ILE A 180 1.91 12.81 5.07
C ILE A 180 1.48 11.77 4.07
N GLY A 181 0.25 11.88 3.57
CA GLY A 181 -0.33 10.97 2.60
C GLY A 181 -1.38 11.69 1.78
N SER A 182 -1.87 11.05 0.75
CA SER A 182 -2.73 11.70 -0.25
C SER A 182 -4.06 12.23 0.31
N VAL A 183 -4.68 11.55 1.27
CA VAL A 183 -5.92 12.00 1.93
C VAL A 183 -5.60 13.05 2.99
N ARG A 184 -4.55 12.85 3.79
CA ARG A 184 -4.12 13.81 4.81
C ARG A 184 -3.76 15.16 4.18
N LEU A 185 -3.07 15.14 3.05
CA LEU A 185 -2.71 16.35 2.30
C LEU A 185 -3.95 17.03 1.68
N LEU A 186 -4.89 16.24 1.14
CA LEU A 186 -6.16 16.76 0.63
C LEU A 186 -6.96 17.50 1.72
N GLU A 187 -6.94 16.99 2.95
CA GLU A 187 -7.65 17.57 4.11
C GLU A 187 -6.84 18.64 4.86
N HIS A 188 -5.63 18.99 4.39
CA HIS A 188 -4.73 19.95 5.06
C HIS A 188 -4.46 19.60 6.52
N LYS A 189 -4.22 18.31 6.80
CA LYS A 189 -3.99 17.75 8.16
C LYS A 189 -2.57 17.24 8.36
N GLU A 190 -1.68 17.54 7.46
CA GLU A 190 -0.24 17.28 7.62
C GLU A 190 0.39 18.31 8.57
N ALA A 191 1.43 17.87 9.29
CA ALA A 191 2.16 18.78 10.16
C ALA A 191 2.90 19.85 9.32
N PRO A 192 2.94 21.13 9.74
CA PRO A 192 3.52 22.23 8.94
C PRO A 192 4.98 22.01 8.52
N ASP A 193 5.74 21.25 9.29
CA ASP A 193 7.17 20.98 9.08
C ASP A 193 7.46 19.63 8.42
N VAL A 194 6.44 18.81 8.11
CA VAL A 194 6.63 17.44 7.61
C VAL A 194 7.37 17.42 6.27
N TRP A 195 7.07 18.35 5.36
CA TRP A 195 7.76 18.50 4.09
C TRP A 195 9.25 18.77 4.28
N LYS A 196 9.58 19.70 5.18
CA LYS A 196 10.96 20.02 5.52
C LYS A 196 11.69 18.85 6.15
N LYS A 197 11.06 18.16 7.09
CA LYS A 197 11.62 16.95 7.73
C LYS A 197 11.89 15.85 6.72
N MET A 198 10.96 15.62 5.78
CA MET A 198 11.10 14.62 4.72
C MET A 198 12.23 14.98 3.76
N GLN A 199 12.32 16.26 3.34
CA GLN A 199 13.39 16.75 2.48
C GLN A 199 14.77 16.61 3.16
N MET A 200 14.89 16.99 4.42
CA MET A 200 16.14 16.85 5.17
C MET A 200 16.56 15.38 5.24
N TRP A 201 15.66 14.49 5.60
CA TRP A 201 15.96 13.06 5.68
C TRP A 201 16.42 12.48 4.33
N VAL A 202 15.77 12.87 3.23
CA VAL A 202 16.19 12.42 1.88
C VAL A 202 17.61 12.91 1.58
N LYS A 203 17.93 14.19 1.83
CA LYS A 203 19.25 14.77 1.56
C LYS A 203 20.36 14.23 2.46
N GLU A 204 20.04 13.89 3.71
CA GLU A 204 20.98 13.30 4.67
C GLU A 204 21.36 11.86 4.31
N ASN A 205 20.43 11.09 3.73
CA ASN A 205 20.62 9.68 3.45
C ASN A 205 20.99 9.39 1.99
N ILE A 206 20.86 10.35 1.08
CA ILE A 206 21.17 10.20 -0.36
C ILE A 206 22.23 11.25 -0.76
N PRO A 207 23.50 10.84 -0.89
CA PRO A 207 24.54 11.72 -1.41
C PRO A 207 24.24 12.19 -2.84
N THR A 208 24.46 13.47 -3.12
CA THR A 208 24.11 14.12 -4.39
C THR A 208 24.83 13.57 -5.63
N HIS A 209 25.95 12.85 -5.43
CA HIS A 209 26.73 12.24 -6.53
C HIS A 209 26.25 10.82 -6.88
N LEU A 210 25.32 10.24 -6.13
CA LEU A 210 24.79 8.92 -6.44
C LEU A 210 23.68 9.00 -7.48
N GLN A 211 23.80 8.17 -8.52
CA GLN A 211 22.67 7.92 -9.40
C GLN A 211 21.66 7.04 -8.68
N ILE A 212 20.44 7.54 -8.53
CA ILE A 212 19.37 6.83 -7.82
C ILE A 212 18.16 6.66 -8.73
N THR A 213 17.56 5.47 -8.67
CA THR A 213 16.28 5.18 -9.32
C THR A 213 15.18 5.18 -8.27
N ALA A 214 14.11 5.93 -8.49
CA ALA A 214 12.93 5.85 -7.63
C ALA A 214 12.15 4.56 -7.92
N VAL A 215 11.54 3.99 -6.87
CA VAL A 215 10.56 2.87 -6.99
C VAL A 215 9.29 3.35 -6.33
N GLY A 216 8.20 3.44 -7.08
CA GLY A 216 6.92 3.91 -6.59
C GLY A 216 5.93 2.76 -6.39
N THR A 217 5.38 2.62 -5.19
CA THR A 217 4.25 1.73 -4.91
C THR A 217 3.03 2.52 -4.44
N GLY A 218 1.88 1.89 -4.45
CA GLY A 218 0.62 2.53 -4.08
C GLY A 218 -0.30 2.81 -5.26
N GLY A 219 -1.59 2.91 -4.95
CA GLY A 219 -2.63 2.94 -5.99
C GLY A 219 -2.66 4.21 -6.84
N ASN A 220 -2.17 5.34 -6.33
CA ASN A 220 -2.17 6.62 -7.06
C ASN A 220 -1.06 6.65 -8.11
N ILE A 221 0.18 6.25 -7.74
CA ILE A 221 1.28 6.21 -8.71
C ILE A 221 1.03 5.17 -9.80
N SER A 222 0.48 4.00 -9.45
CA SER A 222 0.11 2.97 -10.44
C SER A 222 -0.94 3.50 -11.43
N LYS A 223 -1.96 4.25 -10.96
CA LYS A 223 -2.96 4.85 -11.87
C LYS A 223 -2.36 5.94 -12.74
N LEU A 224 -1.57 6.85 -12.16
CA LEU A 224 -0.87 7.90 -12.91
C LEU A 224 0.07 7.30 -13.95
N PHE A 225 0.87 6.31 -13.56
CA PHE A 225 1.76 5.59 -14.46
C PHE A 225 1.00 4.94 -15.63
N ASN A 226 -0.17 4.34 -15.36
CA ASN A 226 -1.00 3.72 -16.41
C ASN A 226 -1.56 4.74 -17.42
N MET A 227 -1.67 6.01 -17.04
CA MET A 227 -2.09 7.10 -17.94
C MET A 227 -0.95 7.68 -18.79
N ILE A 228 0.31 7.39 -18.46
CA ILE A 228 1.48 7.81 -19.26
C ILE A 228 1.58 6.92 -20.49
N GLU A 229 1.59 7.54 -21.69
CA GLU A 229 1.62 6.82 -22.97
C GLU A 229 3.02 6.27 -23.29
N ASN A 230 4.08 7.05 -23.12
CA ASN A 230 5.45 6.72 -23.53
C ASN A 230 6.28 6.07 -22.41
N LYS A 231 5.69 5.13 -21.67
CA LYS A 231 6.40 4.36 -20.65
C LYS A 231 7.15 3.18 -21.27
N LYS A 232 8.29 2.84 -20.68
CA LYS A 232 9.11 1.70 -21.11
C LYS A 232 9.42 0.81 -19.90
N ASP A 233 9.15 -0.48 -20.02
CA ASP A 233 9.56 -1.50 -19.04
C ASP A 233 9.19 -1.16 -17.56
N ASN A 234 7.98 -0.81 -17.26
CA ASN A 234 7.53 -0.36 -15.93
C ASN A 234 8.23 0.91 -15.40
N LYS A 235 8.86 1.72 -16.27
CA LYS A 235 9.54 2.94 -15.90
C LYS A 235 8.93 4.17 -16.60
N ALA A 236 8.96 5.29 -15.89
CA ALA A 236 8.63 6.62 -16.41
C ALA A 236 9.69 7.63 -15.98
N THR A 237 9.94 8.65 -16.77
CA THR A 237 10.84 9.73 -16.37
C THR A 237 10.15 10.69 -15.40
N LEU A 238 10.94 11.41 -14.58
CA LEU A 238 10.43 12.48 -13.74
C LEU A 238 9.58 13.48 -14.55
N LYS A 239 10.01 13.79 -15.76
CA LYS A 239 9.30 14.72 -16.69
C LYS A 239 7.93 14.15 -17.12
N ASP A 240 7.82 12.85 -17.37
CA ASP A 240 6.56 12.22 -17.73
C ASP A 240 5.57 12.23 -16.58
N VAL A 241 6.05 11.94 -15.36
CA VAL A 241 5.24 12.03 -14.14
C VAL A 241 4.75 13.46 -13.90
N GLU A 242 5.64 14.46 -14.04
CA GLU A 242 5.31 15.88 -13.89
C GLU A 242 4.31 16.35 -14.96
N LYS A 243 4.54 15.96 -16.22
CA LYS A 243 3.63 16.27 -17.35
C LYS A 243 2.23 15.68 -17.10
N MET A 244 2.15 14.42 -16.64
CA MET A 244 0.87 13.75 -16.37
C MET A 244 0.17 14.39 -15.16
N ARG A 245 0.89 14.68 -14.06
CA ARG A 245 0.37 15.41 -12.91
C ARG A 245 -0.23 16.76 -13.32
N ASN A 246 0.50 17.56 -14.09
CA ASN A 246 0.06 18.87 -14.59
C ASN A 246 -1.11 18.75 -15.57
N TYR A 247 -1.17 17.68 -16.35
CA TYR A 247 -2.31 17.40 -17.21
C TYR A 247 -3.58 17.14 -16.37
N ILE A 248 -3.51 16.27 -15.36
CA ILE A 248 -4.65 15.93 -14.49
C ILE A 248 -5.13 17.17 -13.70
N GLU A 249 -4.22 18.02 -13.25
CA GLU A 249 -4.55 19.22 -12.49
C GLU A 249 -5.43 20.22 -13.24
N LYS A 250 -5.34 20.27 -14.57
CA LYS A 250 -6.16 21.16 -15.42
C LYS A 250 -7.66 20.83 -15.41
N PHE A 251 -8.01 19.61 -14.98
CA PHE A 251 -9.38 19.14 -14.96
C PHE A 251 -10.00 19.37 -13.58
N THR A 252 -11.27 19.79 -13.57
CA THR A 252 -12.08 19.79 -12.36
C THR A 252 -12.29 18.37 -11.85
N LEU A 253 -12.75 18.23 -10.61
CA LEU A 253 -13.03 16.92 -10.03
C LEU A 253 -14.02 16.10 -10.88
N GLU A 254 -15.08 16.75 -11.35
CA GLU A 254 -16.08 16.13 -12.23
C GLU A 254 -15.47 15.70 -13.57
N GLU A 255 -14.65 16.53 -14.18
CA GLU A 255 -13.97 16.18 -15.42
C GLU A 255 -12.96 15.04 -15.24
N ARG A 256 -12.26 14.97 -14.09
CA ARG A 256 -11.39 13.83 -13.79
C ARG A 256 -12.18 12.52 -13.73
N MET A 257 -13.39 12.54 -13.21
CA MET A 257 -14.27 11.37 -13.20
C MET A 257 -14.81 11.04 -14.60
N ASN A 258 -15.35 12.03 -15.31
CA ASN A 258 -16.08 11.81 -16.56
C ASN A 258 -15.15 11.66 -17.78
N LYS A 259 -14.09 12.51 -17.88
CA LYS A 259 -13.17 12.50 -19.03
C LYS A 259 -11.97 11.59 -18.83
N LEU A 260 -11.38 11.59 -17.60
CA LEU A 260 -10.20 10.75 -17.31
C LEU A 260 -10.58 9.39 -16.70
N GLN A 261 -11.86 9.14 -16.51
CA GLN A 261 -12.40 7.89 -15.96
C GLN A 261 -11.72 7.48 -14.64
N LEU A 262 -11.50 8.47 -13.77
CA LEU A 262 -11.02 8.22 -12.42
C LEU A 262 -12.20 7.93 -11.49
N ASN A 263 -12.07 6.93 -10.63
CA ASN A 263 -13.03 6.74 -9.56
C ASN A 263 -13.04 7.96 -8.65
N ALA A 264 -14.19 8.34 -8.09
CA ALA A 264 -14.36 9.54 -7.27
C ALA A 264 -13.33 9.64 -6.13
N ASP A 265 -13.06 8.52 -5.45
CA ASP A 265 -12.09 8.42 -4.35
C ASP A 265 -10.61 8.47 -4.79
N ARG A 266 -10.36 8.56 -6.08
CA ARG A 266 -9.01 8.72 -6.65
C ARG A 266 -8.85 10.06 -7.36
N ALA A 267 -9.93 10.59 -7.93
CA ALA A 267 -9.91 11.83 -8.68
C ALA A 267 -9.46 13.04 -7.84
N ASP A 268 -9.76 13.04 -6.55
CA ASP A 268 -9.38 14.10 -5.61
C ASP A 268 -7.97 13.93 -5.01
N VAL A 269 -7.51 12.69 -4.81
CA VAL A 269 -6.24 12.40 -4.13
C VAL A 269 -5.06 12.16 -5.07
N ILE A 270 -5.29 11.99 -6.38
CA ILE A 270 -4.21 11.64 -7.33
C ILE A 270 -3.19 12.76 -7.49
N VAL A 271 -3.63 14.04 -7.51
CA VAL A 271 -2.74 15.22 -7.60
C VAL A 271 -1.92 15.37 -6.32
N PRO A 272 -2.53 15.41 -5.09
CA PRO A 272 -1.77 15.43 -3.84
C PRO A 272 -0.75 14.27 -3.72
N ALA A 273 -1.13 13.05 -4.12
CA ALA A 273 -0.19 11.93 -4.13
C ALA A 273 0.98 12.16 -5.09
N SER A 274 0.70 12.66 -6.29
CA SER A 274 1.73 12.94 -7.30
C SER A 274 2.73 14.00 -6.83
N ASP A 275 2.26 15.01 -6.08
CA ASP A 275 3.11 16.07 -5.51
C ASP A 275 4.11 15.48 -4.51
N ILE A 276 3.72 14.47 -3.72
CA ILE A 276 4.64 13.77 -2.81
C ILE A 276 5.72 13.03 -3.61
N TYR A 277 5.34 12.21 -4.61
CA TYR A 277 6.31 11.49 -5.44
C TYR A 277 7.29 12.43 -6.13
N LEU A 278 6.79 13.48 -6.78
CA LEU A 278 7.60 14.46 -7.50
C LEU A 278 8.57 15.19 -6.58
N SER A 279 8.12 15.62 -5.41
CA SER A 279 8.95 16.30 -4.42
C SER A 279 10.09 15.40 -3.95
N VAL A 280 9.78 14.16 -3.57
CA VAL A 280 10.76 13.19 -3.09
C VAL A 280 11.77 12.84 -4.19
N MET A 281 11.31 12.60 -5.43
CA MET A 281 12.20 12.36 -6.58
C MET A 281 13.14 13.53 -6.84
N LYS A 282 12.62 14.77 -6.83
CA LYS A 282 13.41 15.98 -7.02
C LYS A 282 14.48 16.15 -5.92
N TRP A 283 14.13 15.92 -4.67
CA TRP A 283 15.09 16.02 -3.56
C TRP A 283 16.19 14.96 -3.62
N ALA A 284 15.85 13.77 -4.10
CA ALA A 284 16.78 12.65 -4.27
C ALA A 284 17.62 12.73 -5.55
N GLY A 285 17.31 13.67 -6.48
CA GLY A 285 17.93 13.70 -7.81
C GLY A 285 17.55 12.54 -8.72
N ALA A 286 16.44 11.82 -8.41
CA ALA A 286 15.98 10.70 -9.22
C ALA A 286 15.35 11.19 -10.52
N THR A 287 15.87 10.75 -11.67
CA THR A 287 15.39 11.15 -13.00
C THR A 287 14.34 10.21 -13.57
N GLU A 288 14.21 9.02 -12.99
CA GLU A 288 13.24 8.00 -13.39
C GLU A 288 12.58 7.35 -12.17
N ILE A 289 11.39 6.81 -12.36
CA ILE A 289 10.66 5.99 -11.37
C ILE A 289 10.23 4.69 -12.00
N MET A 290 10.53 3.59 -11.33
CA MET A 290 9.98 2.27 -11.62
C MET A 290 8.69 2.07 -10.82
N VAL A 291 7.63 1.59 -11.47
CA VAL A 291 6.33 1.36 -10.83
C VAL A 291 5.94 -0.12 -10.99
N PRO A 292 6.40 -1.00 -10.09
CA PRO A 292 6.02 -2.40 -10.10
C PRO A 292 4.54 -2.56 -9.64
N ASP A 293 3.87 -3.60 -10.13
CA ASP A 293 2.52 -3.97 -9.64
C ASP A 293 2.62 -4.75 -8.30
N LEU A 294 3.34 -4.15 -7.36
CA LEU A 294 3.59 -4.70 -6.02
C LEU A 294 3.15 -3.70 -4.95
N GLY A 295 2.85 -4.20 -3.76
CA GLY A 295 2.49 -3.36 -2.62
C GLY A 295 2.24 -4.17 -1.35
N LEU A 296 1.63 -3.54 -0.34
CA LEU A 296 1.38 -4.14 0.96
C LEU A 296 0.63 -5.48 0.87
N LYS A 297 -0.37 -5.59 0.01
CA LYS A 297 -1.13 -6.83 -0.22
C LYS A 297 -0.24 -8.03 -0.58
N ASP A 298 0.82 -7.80 -1.36
CA ASP A 298 1.75 -8.87 -1.77
C ASP A 298 2.66 -9.27 -0.61
N GLY A 299 3.07 -8.30 0.21
CA GLY A 299 3.80 -8.56 1.46
C GLY A 299 2.97 -9.35 2.47
N ILE A 300 1.65 -9.05 2.58
CA ILE A 300 0.72 -9.81 3.41
C ILE A 300 0.57 -11.25 2.88
N LEU A 301 0.42 -11.44 1.56
CA LEU A 301 0.35 -12.79 0.95
C LEU A 301 1.60 -13.60 1.26
N MET A 302 2.79 -13.00 1.15
CA MET A 302 4.04 -13.67 1.50
C MET A 302 4.06 -14.07 2.97
N LEU A 303 3.66 -13.19 3.88
CA LEU A 303 3.60 -13.48 5.30
C LEU A 303 2.61 -14.61 5.63
N VAL A 304 1.40 -14.60 5.01
CA VAL A 304 0.42 -15.70 5.17
C VAL A 304 1.03 -17.03 4.74
N TYR A 305 1.70 -17.06 3.58
CA TYR A 305 2.37 -18.26 3.09
C TYR A 305 3.48 -18.74 4.03
N GLU A 306 4.40 -17.86 4.44
CA GLU A 306 5.50 -18.19 5.35
C GLU A 306 4.98 -18.72 6.70
N THR A 307 3.91 -18.13 7.24
CA THR A 307 3.31 -18.59 8.50
C THR A 307 2.70 -19.99 8.36
N LEU A 308 2.03 -20.28 7.24
CA LEU A 308 1.49 -21.62 6.97
C LEU A 308 2.60 -22.67 6.89
N MET A 309 3.70 -22.36 6.19
CA MET A 309 4.79 -23.32 5.99
C MET A 309 5.67 -23.54 7.23
N ASN A 310 5.71 -22.62 8.17
CA ASN A 310 6.48 -22.75 9.42
C ASN A 310 5.75 -23.51 10.53
N GLU A 311 4.46 -23.78 10.36
CA GLU A 311 3.65 -24.51 11.34
C GLU A 311 3.38 -25.97 10.92
N GLU A 312 3.86 -26.40 9.74
CA GLU A 312 3.98 -27.79 9.30
C GLU A 312 5.34 -28.40 9.72
#